data_01fb981bc114f8a05a610cb3cd9192e4
#
_entry.id   01fb981bc114f8a05a610cb3cd9192e4
#
_cell.length_a   1.000
_cell.length_b   1.000
_cell.length_c   1.000
_cell.angle_alpha   90.00
_cell.angle_beta   90.00
_cell.angle_gamma   90.00
#
_symmetry.space_group_name_H-M   'P 1'
#
loop_
_entity.id
_entity.type
_entity.pdbx_description
1 polymer ?
#
loop_
_entity_poly.entity_id
_entity_poly.type
_entity_poly.pdbx_seq_one_letter_code
_entity_poly.pdbx_strand_id
1 'polypeptide(L)'
;SGYVNKFKTGTIKGQVWLDELRLSEVRKDKGIAYRAKASLRVADLASFDVSVNYRDADFHTVEQRPSLQTENLKTTEALTATGRISLDKFTPASWGLRLPVSGSYTQTTGTRKYIYGSDILMKENAPDSLLDISHSYGVNTSIEKRASDFWLTKYTIDQIKISANATWTDASSVTVRESQSESYKASISYNF
;
A
#
# COMPACT_ATOMS: atom_id res chain seq x y z
N SER A 1 24.33 30.02 -24.73
CA SER A 1 25.21 29.52 -25.79
C SER A 1 26.55 30.22 -25.70
N GLY A 2 27.55 29.54 -25.12
CA GLY A 2 28.91 30.07 -25.05
C GLY A 2 29.66 29.72 -26.33
N TYR A 3 30.12 30.70 -27.04
CA TYR A 3 31.03 30.53 -28.17
C TYR A 3 32.44 30.28 -27.61
N VAL A 4 33.00 29.08 -27.83
CA VAL A 4 34.41 28.82 -27.60
C VAL A 4 35.19 29.32 -28.77
N ASN A 5 35.78 30.51 -28.64
CA ASN A 5 36.79 30.99 -29.59
C ASN A 5 38.07 30.20 -29.45
N LYS A 6 38.54 29.61 -30.53
CA LYS A 6 39.78 28.89 -30.64
C LYS A 6 40.95 29.88 -30.51
N PHE A 7 41.45 30.03 -29.30
CA PHE A 7 42.65 30.84 -29.05
C PHE A 7 43.92 30.09 -29.41
N LYS A 8 44.84 30.78 -30.03
CA LYS A 8 46.22 30.30 -30.27
C LYS A 8 46.88 29.84 -28.95
N THR A 9 47.66 28.81 -29.05
CA THR A 9 48.44 28.23 -27.98
C THR A 9 49.21 29.26 -27.15
N GLY A 10 48.62 29.64 -26.03
CA GLY A 10 49.24 30.44 -24.99
C GLY A 10 48.93 29.78 -23.65
N THR A 11 49.95 29.54 -22.84
CA THR A 11 49.75 29.00 -21.49
C THR A 11 49.16 30.12 -20.63
N ILE A 12 47.86 30.02 -20.28
CA ILE A 12 47.23 30.90 -19.32
C ILE A 12 47.54 30.33 -17.92
N LYS A 13 48.39 31.04 -17.16
CA LYS A 13 48.55 30.77 -15.73
C LYS A 13 47.66 31.73 -14.96
N GLY A 14 46.66 31.18 -14.30
CA GLY A 14 45.77 31.90 -13.42
C GLY A 14 45.30 31.01 -12.26
N GLN A 15 45.00 31.60 -11.11
CA GLN A 15 44.34 30.95 -10.00
C GLN A 15 42.90 31.40 -10.00
N VAL A 16 41.99 30.43 -9.98
CA VAL A 16 40.55 30.69 -9.80
C VAL A 16 40.23 30.39 -8.33
N TRP A 17 39.84 31.40 -7.61
CA TRP A 17 39.37 31.27 -6.23
C TRP A 17 37.87 31.14 -6.27
N LEU A 18 37.34 29.98 -5.83
CA LEU A 18 35.90 29.75 -5.58
C LEU A 18 35.68 30.00 -4.08
N ASP A 19 35.11 31.17 -3.75
CA ASP A 19 34.99 31.58 -2.34
C ASP A 19 33.81 30.91 -1.65
N GLU A 20 32.66 30.74 -2.30
CA GLU A 20 31.53 30.01 -1.76
C GLU A 20 30.61 29.44 -2.87
N LEU A 21 30.34 28.15 -2.81
CA LEU A 21 29.26 27.51 -3.54
C LEU A 21 27.98 27.64 -2.69
N ARG A 22 27.17 28.66 -2.95
CA ARG A 22 25.84 28.79 -2.33
C ARG A 22 24.80 28.23 -3.28
N LEU A 23 24.01 27.28 -2.77
CA LEU A 23 22.75 26.89 -3.40
C LEU A 23 21.78 28.05 -3.21
N SER A 24 21.59 28.90 -4.23
CA SER A 24 20.50 29.87 -4.29
C SER A 24 19.26 29.19 -4.85
N GLU A 25 18.09 29.61 -4.40
CA GLU A 25 16.77 29.13 -4.88
C GLU A 25 16.53 27.63 -4.63
N VAL A 26 16.77 27.18 -3.39
CA VAL A 26 16.31 25.87 -2.98
C VAL A 26 14.79 25.83 -3.10
N ARG A 27 14.29 25.02 -4.03
CA ARG A 27 12.85 24.83 -4.25
C ARG A 27 12.23 24.24 -2.99
N LYS A 28 11.32 24.98 -2.35
CA LYS A 28 10.58 24.58 -1.15
C LYS A 28 9.14 24.31 -1.57
N ASP A 29 8.91 23.19 -2.23
CA ASP A 29 7.56 22.74 -2.53
C ASP A 29 6.88 22.33 -1.22
N LYS A 30 5.61 22.73 -1.04
CA LYS A 30 4.82 22.36 0.14
C LYS A 30 4.15 21.03 -0.14
N GLY A 31 4.49 20.00 0.61
CA GLY A 31 3.82 18.72 0.55
C GLY A 31 2.64 18.65 1.54
N ILE A 32 1.59 17.97 1.14
CA ILE A 32 0.39 17.73 1.94
C ILE A 32 0.26 16.23 2.22
N ALA A 33 -0.17 15.87 3.41
CA ALA A 33 -0.58 14.52 3.72
C ALA A 33 -1.86 14.55 4.56
N TYR A 34 -2.79 13.65 4.26
CA TYR A 34 -4.00 13.49 5.04
C TYR A 34 -4.40 12.01 5.14
N ARG A 35 -5.15 11.72 6.18
CA ARG A 35 -5.75 10.42 6.42
C ARG A 35 -7.19 10.62 6.90
N ALA A 36 -8.10 9.87 6.31
CA ALA A 36 -9.47 9.76 6.78
C ALA A 36 -9.79 8.29 7.08
N LYS A 37 -10.56 8.04 8.13
CA LYS A 37 -11.04 6.72 8.49
C LYS A 37 -12.50 6.79 8.91
N ALA A 38 -13.31 5.85 8.38
CA ALA A 38 -14.69 5.63 8.79
C ALA A 38 -14.86 4.18 9.22
N SER A 39 -15.59 3.96 10.31
CA SER A 39 -15.88 2.63 10.84
C SER A 39 -17.38 2.52 11.12
N LEU A 40 -18.00 1.43 10.67
CA LEU A 40 -19.38 1.09 10.92
C LEU A 40 -19.44 -0.26 11.61
N ARG A 41 -20.17 -0.34 12.72
CA ARG A 41 -20.45 -1.61 13.39
C ARG A 41 -21.95 -1.82 13.46
N VAL A 42 -22.38 -2.99 13.02
CA VAL A 42 -23.78 -3.44 13.06
C VAL A 42 -23.88 -4.50 14.13
N ALA A 43 -24.07 -4.05 15.36
CA ALA A 43 -24.06 -4.89 16.57
C ALA A 43 -22.89 -5.88 16.56
N ASP A 44 -23.15 -7.16 16.78
CA ASP A 44 -22.19 -8.27 16.73
C ASP A 44 -22.27 -9.07 15.42
N LEU A 45 -23.03 -8.56 14.43
CA LEU A 45 -23.24 -9.19 13.13
C LEU A 45 -22.15 -8.82 12.13
N ALA A 46 -21.85 -7.53 12.00
CA ALA A 46 -20.93 -7.05 10.97
C ALA A 46 -20.13 -5.84 11.42
N SER A 47 -18.95 -5.68 10.84
CA SER A 47 -18.15 -4.46 10.94
C SER A 47 -17.53 -4.13 9.59
N PHE A 48 -17.47 -2.83 9.28
CA PHE A 48 -16.90 -2.30 8.06
C PHE A 48 -15.99 -1.13 8.43
N ASP A 49 -14.78 -1.14 7.90
CA ASP A 49 -13.81 -0.07 8.06
C ASP A 49 -13.34 0.37 6.68
N VAL A 50 -13.32 1.68 6.46
CA VAL A 50 -12.77 2.30 5.25
C VAL A 50 -11.77 3.34 5.66
N SER A 51 -10.61 3.35 5.02
CA SER A 51 -9.58 4.36 5.23
C SER A 51 -9.00 4.85 3.92
N VAL A 52 -8.77 6.15 3.85
CA VAL A 52 -8.10 6.82 2.75
C VAL A 52 -6.84 7.48 3.31
N ASN A 53 -5.72 7.25 2.66
CA ASN A 53 -4.44 7.88 2.99
C ASN A 53 -3.91 8.55 1.73
N TYR A 54 -3.52 9.81 1.86
CA TYR A 54 -2.85 10.57 0.83
C TYR A 54 -1.55 11.12 1.36
N ARG A 55 -0.50 11.04 0.58
CA ARG A 55 0.80 11.63 0.87
C ARG A 55 1.41 12.17 -0.40
N ASP A 56 1.64 13.45 -0.43
CA ASP A 56 2.35 14.13 -1.51
C ASP A 56 3.83 13.75 -1.54
N ALA A 57 4.44 13.79 -2.74
CA ALA A 57 5.86 13.54 -2.97
C ALA A 57 6.77 14.50 -2.17
N ASP A 58 6.32 15.73 -1.96
CA ASP A 58 7.07 16.77 -1.25
C ASP A 58 6.78 16.80 0.26
N PHE A 59 5.92 15.89 0.76
CA PHE A 59 5.63 15.80 2.17
C PHE A 59 6.77 15.12 2.93
N HIS A 60 7.39 15.87 3.85
CA HIS A 60 8.45 15.39 4.74
C HIS A 60 8.06 15.59 6.20
N THR A 61 8.29 14.60 7.03
CA THR A 61 8.21 14.76 8.48
C THR A 61 9.48 15.45 9.00
N VAL A 62 9.39 16.09 10.17
CA VAL A 62 10.52 16.82 10.77
C VAL A 62 11.78 15.95 10.95
N GLU A 63 11.60 14.65 11.12
CA GLU A 63 12.68 13.68 11.33
C GLU A 63 13.29 13.14 10.03
N GLN A 64 12.59 13.26 8.91
CA GLN A 64 13.08 12.76 7.63
C GLN A 64 13.95 13.80 6.95
N ARG A 65 15.20 13.44 6.70
CA ARG A 65 16.04 14.23 5.79
C ARG A 65 15.50 14.13 4.37
N PRO A 66 15.43 15.25 3.62
CA PRO A 66 15.07 15.19 2.21
C PRO A 66 15.95 14.18 1.49
N SER A 67 15.32 13.23 0.80
CA SER A 67 16.08 12.31 -0.05
C SER A 67 16.66 13.08 -1.23
N LEU A 68 17.96 12.95 -1.45
CA LEU A 68 18.62 13.50 -2.65
C LEU A 68 18.28 12.70 -3.93
N GLN A 69 17.58 11.56 -3.78
CA GLN A 69 17.18 10.71 -4.89
C GLN A 69 15.82 11.16 -5.42
N THR A 70 15.83 11.91 -6.50
CA THR A 70 14.64 12.36 -7.24
C THR A 70 13.73 11.21 -7.68
N GLU A 71 14.27 10.01 -7.88
CA GLU A 71 13.52 8.81 -8.27
C GLU A 71 12.52 8.33 -7.20
N ASN A 72 12.75 8.67 -5.92
CA ASN A 72 11.92 8.25 -4.80
C ASN A 72 10.81 9.24 -4.43
N LEU A 73 10.75 10.40 -5.09
CA LEU A 73 9.70 11.38 -4.86
C LEU A 73 8.40 10.91 -5.54
N LYS A 74 7.48 10.41 -4.71
CA LYS A 74 6.25 9.78 -5.16
C LYS A 74 5.06 10.23 -4.32
N THR A 75 4.04 10.74 -4.98
CA THR A 75 2.72 10.93 -4.37
C THR A 75 2.06 9.55 -4.25
N THR A 76 1.53 9.24 -3.09
CA THR A 76 0.89 7.96 -2.83
C THR A 76 -0.53 8.19 -2.34
N GLU A 77 -1.47 7.54 -3.00
CA GLU A 77 -2.87 7.43 -2.60
C GLU A 77 -3.17 5.98 -2.26
N ALA A 78 -3.78 5.74 -1.12
CA ALA A 78 -4.19 4.41 -0.71
C ALA A 78 -5.62 4.44 -0.16
N LEU A 79 -6.48 3.60 -0.75
CA LEU A 79 -7.81 3.30 -0.27
C LEU A 79 -7.80 1.87 0.27
N THR A 80 -8.21 1.69 1.53
CA THR A 80 -8.37 0.37 2.13
C THR A 80 -9.80 0.25 2.66
N ALA A 81 -10.48 -0.81 2.27
CA ALA A 81 -11.78 -1.19 2.79
C ALA A 81 -11.71 -2.60 3.36
N THR A 82 -12.19 -2.79 4.58
CA THR A 82 -12.28 -4.10 5.21
C THR A 82 -13.69 -4.32 5.72
N GLY A 83 -14.20 -5.53 5.55
CA GLY A 83 -15.49 -5.95 6.04
C GLY A 83 -15.37 -7.27 6.78
N ARG A 84 -16.11 -7.43 7.86
CA ARG A 84 -16.25 -8.68 8.59
C ARG A 84 -17.71 -8.94 8.90
N ILE A 85 -18.16 -10.15 8.63
CA ILE A 85 -19.53 -10.61 8.88
C ILE A 85 -19.45 -11.92 9.66
N SER A 86 -20.24 -12.04 10.73
CA SER A 86 -20.39 -13.26 11.53
C SER A 86 -21.59 -14.05 11.03
N LEU A 87 -21.35 -14.97 10.08
CA LEU A 87 -22.41 -15.77 9.47
C LEU A 87 -23.04 -16.76 10.46
N ASP A 88 -22.35 -17.08 11.55
CA ASP A 88 -22.86 -17.90 12.63
C ASP A 88 -24.11 -17.33 13.30
N LYS A 89 -24.36 -16.03 13.16
CA LYS A 89 -25.57 -15.39 13.68
C LYS A 89 -26.85 -15.79 12.93
N PHE A 90 -26.72 -16.30 11.72
CA PHE A 90 -27.83 -16.82 10.92
C PHE A 90 -28.07 -18.32 11.13
N THR A 91 -27.21 -19.00 11.91
CA THR A 91 -27.37 -20.41 12.24
C THR A 91 -28.03 -20.59 13.60
N PRO A 92 -28.78 -21.70 13.83
CA PRO A 92 -29.32 -21.98 15.15
C PRO A 92 -28.21 -22.04 16.21
N ALA A 93 -28.44 -21.40 17.35
CA ALA A 93 -27.47 -21.37 18.44
C ALA A 93 -27.07 -22.77 18.95
N SER A 94 -27.98 -23.73 18.78
CA SER A 94 -27.74 -25.16 19.14
C SER A 94 -26.64 -25.82 18.34
N TRP A 95 -26.28 -25.28 17.15
CA TRP A 95 -25.19 -25.83 16.35
C TRP A 95 -23.80 -25.45 16.90
N GLY A 96 -23.72 -24.41 17.72
CA GLY A 96 -22.49 -23.95 18.32
C GLY A 96 -21.41 -23.54 17.32
N LEU A 97 -21.78 -23.25 16.08
CA LEU A 97 -20.84 -22.84 15.03
C LEU A 97 -20.36 -21.41 15.21
N ARG A 98 -19.11 -21.14 14.84
CA ARG A 98 -18.55 -19.82 14.60
C ARG A 98 -18.05 -19.78 13.16
N LEU A 99 -18.56 -18.84 12.39
CA LEU A 99 -18.26 -18.69 10.95
C LEU A 99 -18.06 -17.22 10.61
N PRO A 100 -16.96 -16.61 11.05
CA PRO A 100 -16.59 -15.29 10.61
C PRO A 100 -16.06 -15.31 9.18
N VAL A 101 -16.58 -14.44 8.34
CA VAL A 101 -16.06 -14.15 7.00
C VAL A 101 -15.56 -12.73 6.98
N SER A 102 -14.34 -12.51 6.52
CA SER A 102 -13.78 -11.18 6.34
C SER A 102 -13.30 -10.99 4.91
N GLY A 103 -13.58 -9.81 4.38
CA GLY A 103 -13.09 -9.36 3.09
C GLY A 103 -12.24 -8.11 3.26
N SER A 104 -11.25 -7.96 2.41
CA SER A 104 -10.41 -6.76 2.34
C SER A 104 -10.20 -6.34 0.89
N TYR A 105 -10.19 -5.05 0.67
CA TYR A 105 -9.82 -4.43 -0.58
C TYR A 105 -8.81 -3.32 -0.30
N THR A 106 -7.71 -3.31 -1.03
CA THR A 106 -6.72 -2.25 -0.97
C THR A 106 -6.37 -1.83 -2.38
N GLN A 107 -6.48 -0.55 -2.65
CA GLN A 107 -5.99 0.09 -3.87
C GLN A 107 -4.90 1.06 -3.47
N THR A 108 -3.76 0.99 -4.15
CA THR A 108 -2.66 1.94 -3.99
C THR A 108 -2.28 2.48 -5.34
N THR A 109 -2.25 3.80 -5.46
CA THR A 109 -1.78 4.50 -6.66
C THR A 109 -0.57 5.34 -6.28
N GLY A 110 0.49 5.17 -7.02
CA GLY A 110 1.71 5.93 -6.84
C GLY A 110 2.05 6.73 -8.08
N THR A 111 2.10 8.07 -7.96
CA THR A 111 2.47 8.98 -9.04
C THR A 111 3.84 9.55 -8.76
N ARG A 112 4.79 9.30 -9.64
CA ARG A 112 6.14 9.86 -9.51
C ARG A 112 6.12 11.35 -9.84
N LYS A 113 6.91 12.14 -9.12
CA LYS A 113 7.04 13.59 -9.39
C LYS A 113 7.74 13.85 -10.72
N TYR A 114 8.68 12.97 -11.11
CA TYR A 114 9.47 13.08 -12.33
C TYR A 114 9.27 11.85 -13.22
N ILE A 115 9.40 12.06 -14.52
CA ILE A 115 9.42 10.95 -15.49
C ILE A 115 10.63 10.06 -15.19
N TYR A 116 10.43 8.76 -15.20
CA TYR A 116 11.47 7.76 -14.88
C TYR A 116 12.74 8.01 -15.71
N GLY A 117 13.88 8.10 -15.02
CA GLY A 117 15.19 8.34 -15.63
C GLY A 117 15.39 9.80 -16.16
N SER A 118 14.58 10.77 -15.73
CA SER A 118 14.62 12.15 -16.20
C SER A 118 14.31 13.13 -15.07
N ASP A 119 14.80 14.37 -15.21
CA ASP A 119 14.46 15.48 -14.32
C ASP A 119 13.22 16.26 -14.75
N ILE A 120 12.48 15.75 -15.74
CA ILE A 120 11.28 16.37 -16.29
C ILE A 120 10.11 16.07 -15.34
N LEU A 121 9.42 17.10 -14.87
CA LEU A 121 8.22 16.96 -14.05
C LEU A 121 7.14 16.19 -14.81
N MET A 122 6.53 15.23 -14.13
CA MET A 122 5.38 14.52 -14.67
C MET A 122 4.16 15.46 -14.69
N LYS A 123 3.39 15.42 -15.77
CA LYS A 123 2.14 16.19 -15.87
C LYS A 123 1.07 15.59 -14.97
N GLU A 124 0.18 16.43 -14.43
CA GLU A 124 -0.94 16.00 -13.57
C GLU A 124 -1.85 14.91 -14.19
N ASN A 125 -2.00 14.92 -15.52
CA ASN A 125 -2.79 13.93 -16.26
C ASN A 125 -1.87 12.92 -16.96
N ALA A 126 -0.94 12.33 -16.23
CA ALA A 126 -0.10 11.26 -16.76
C ALA A 126 -0.96 10.03 -17.11
N PRO A 127 -0.69 9.34 -18.22
CA PRO A 127 -1.38 8.09 -18.56
C PRO A 127 -1.09 7.01 -17.51
N ASP A 128 -2.04 6.10 -17.30
CA ASP A 128 -1.95 5.02 -16.31
C ASP A 128 -0.68 4.17 -16.45
N SER A 129 -0.13 4.08 -17.66
CA SER A 129 1.13 3.38 -17.93
C SER A 129 2.36 3.98 -17.23
N LEU A 130 2.27 5.21 -16.74
CA LEU A 130 3.32 5.90 -15.99
C LEU A 130 3.06 5.90 -14.47
N LEU A 131 1.93 5.34 -14.04
CA LEU A 131 1.56 5.21 -12.63
C LEU A 131 1.94 3.83 -12.11
N ASP A 132 2.23 3.78 -10.82
CA ASP A 132 2.34 2.51 -10.11
C ASP A 132 0.97 2.23 -9.45
N ILE A 133 0.22 1.29 -9.98
CA ILE A 133 -1.13 0.96 -9.52
C ILE A 133 -1.11 -0.46 -8.97
N SER A 134 -1.72 -0.66 -7.81
CA SER A 134 -1.89 -1.98 -7.22
C SER A 134 -3.28 -2.12 -6.62
N HIS A 135 -3.95 -3.21 -6.95
CA HIS A 135 -5.23 -3.65 -6.39
C HIS A 135 -5.01 -4.97 -5.68
N SER A 136 -5.44 -5.07 -4.45
CA SER A 136 -5.38 -6.31 -3.68
C SER A 136 -6.75 -6.61 -3.08
N TYR A 137 -7.20 -7.83 -3.28
CA TYR A 137 -8.45 -8.39 -2.75
C TYR A 137 -8.10 -9.55 -1.85
N GLY A 138 -8.70 -9.59 -0.68
CA GLY A 138 -8.51 -10.68 0.27
C GLY A 138 -9.84 -11.18 0.80
N VAL A 139 -9.96 -12.50 0.92
CA VAL A 139 -11.09 -13.15 1.62
C VAL A 139 -10.51 -14.13 2.61
N ASN A 140 -10.99 -14.05 3.83
CA ASN A 140 -10.60 -14.96 4.91
C ASN A 140 -11.84 -15.48 5.62
N THR A 141 -11.87 -16.76 5.90
CA THR A 141 -12.92 -17.42 6.69
C THR A 141 -12.34 -18.49 7.59
N SER A 142 -13.03 -18.75 8.69
CA SER A 142 -12.74 -19.90 9.52
C SER A 142 -14.03 -20.55 10.02
N ILE A 143 -13.99 -21.83 10.19
CA ILE A 143 -15.08 -22.62 10.77
C ILE A 143 -14.54 -23.23 12.06
N GLU A 144 -15.19 -22.89 13.15
CA GLU A 144 -14.92 -23.43 14.47
C GLU A 144 -16.25 -23.84 15.10
N LYS A 145 -16.26 -24.95 15.81
CA LYS A 145 -17.39 -25.32 16.62
C LYS A 145 -17.12 -25.02 18.10
N ARG A 146 -18.07 -24.44 18.78
CA ARG A 146 -17.98 -24.27 20.25
C ARG A 146 -18.13 -25.60 20.93
N ALA A 147 -17.52 -25.73 22.09
CA ALA A 147 -17.59 -26.96 22.90
C ALA A 147 -19.01 -27.38 23.13
N SER A 148 -19.30 -28.64 22.82
CA SER A 148 -20.57 -29.31 23.08
C SER A 148 -20.60 -29.90 24.47
N ASP A 149 -21.80 -30.07 25.01
CA ASP A 149 -21.97 -30.77 26.29
C ASP A 149 -21.79 -32.30 26.15
N PHE A 150 -21.94 -32.80 24.93
CA PHE A 150 -21.76 -34.21 24.63
C PHE A 150 -20.28 -34.58 24.54
N TRP A 151 -19.82 -35.50 25.38
CA TRP A 151 -18.40 -35.82 25.56
C TRP A 151 -17.70 -36.28 24.27
N LEU A 152 -18.37 -37.06 23.40
CA LEU A 152 -17.78 -37.54 22.16
C LEU A 152 -17.49 -36.40 21.16
N THR A 153 -18.42 -35.45 20.97
CA THR A 153 -18.23 -34.30 20.10
C THR A 153 -17.22 -33.33 20.66
N LYS A 154 -17.16 -33.18 21.97
CA LYS A 154 -16.20 -32.32 22.68
C LYS A 154 -14.75 -32.70 22.39
N TYR A 155 -14.46 -33.99 22.31
CA TYR A 155 -13.09 -34.50 22.09
C TYR A 155 -12.81 -34.87 20.63
N THR A 156 -13.77 -34.70 19.71
CA THR A 156 -13.59 -34.99 18.29
C THR A 156 -13.80 -33.76 17.42
N ILE A 157 -15.05 -33.36 17.20
CA ILE A 157 -15.44 -32.35 16.23
C ILE A 157 -15.18 -30.93 16.74
N ASP A 158 -15.37 -30.71 18.06
CA ASP A 158 -15.25 -29.39 18.68
C ASP A 158 -13.79 -28.89 18.71
N GLN A 159 -12.83 -29.79 18.54
CA GLN A 159 -11.40 -29.48 18.51
C GLN A 159 -10.87 -29.15 17.10
N ILE A 160 -11.73 -29.28 16.08
CA ILE A 160 -11.34 -29.02 14.70
C ILE A 160 -11.62 -27.55 14.36
N LYS A 161 -10.59 -26.90 13.87
CA LYS A 161 -10.68 -25.58 13.25
C LYS A 161 -10.23 -25.68 11.80
N ILE A 162 -11.08 -25.21 10.90
CA ILE A 162 -10.79 -25.10 9.47
C ILE A 162 -10.65 -23.62 9.15
N SER A 163 -9.62 -23.23 8.45
CA SER A 163 -9.48 -21.87 7.96
C SER A 163 -9.08 -21.86 6.49
N ALA A 164 -9.59 -20.87 5.76
CA ALA A 164 -9.29 -20.64 4.37
C ALA A 164 -9.01 -19.14 4.15
N ASN A 165 -8.00 -18.87 3.34
CA ASN A 165 -7.63 -17.54 2.92
C ASN A 165 -7.38 -17.56 1.42
N ALA A 166 -7.90 -16.55 0.73
CA ALA A 166 -7.63 -16.30 -0.68
C ALA A 166 -7.24 -14.83 -0.84
N THR A 167 -6.18 -14.58 -1.61
CA THR A 167 -5.70 -13.23 -1.92
C THR A 167 -5.39 -13.14 -3.40
N TRP A 168 -5.86 -12.09 -4.03
CA TRP A 168 -5.59 -11.73 -5.42
C TRP A 168 -4.96 -10.35 -5.43
N THR A 169 -3.92 -10.18 -6.19
CA THR A 169 -3.23 -8.90 -6.34
C THR A 169 -2.90 -8.66 -7.79
N ASP A 170 -3.36 -7.54 -8.30
CA ASP A 170 -3.04 -7.03 -9.62
C ASP A 170 -2.20 -5.76 -9.44
N ALA A 171 -1.06 -5.71 -10.10
CA ALA A 171 -0.16 -4.56 -10.00
C ALA A 171 0.42 -4.21 -11.37
N SER A 172 0.58 -2.91 -11.60
CA SER A 172 1.28 -2.37 -12.75
C SER A 172 2.22 -1.24 -12.32
N SER A 173 3.32 -1.10 -13.02
CA SER A 173 4.30 -0.04 -12.79
C SER A 173 4.97 0.36 -14.10
N VAL A 174 5.75 1.43 -14.07
CA VAL A 174 6.53 1.89 -15.23
C VAL A 174 7.47 0.81 -15.77
N THR A 175 7.97 -0.07 -14.90
CA THR A 175 8.92 -1.13 -15.26
C THR A 175 8.24 -2.48 -15.50
N VAL A 176 7.07 -2.70 -14.91
CA VAL A 176 6.29 -3.95 -15.04
C VAL A 176 4.90 -3.59 -15.49
N ARG A 177 4.60 -3.91 -16.75
CA ARG A 177 3.32 -3.54 -17.38
C ARG A 177 2.11 -4.14 -16.66
N GLU A 178 2.23 -5.39 -16.25
CA GLU A 178 1.18 -6.12 -15.54
C GLU A 178 1.80 -7.24 -14.72
N SER A 179 1.37 -7.36 -13.48
CA SER A 179 1.74 -8.44 -12.57
C SER A 179 0.50 -8.90 -11.84
N GLN A 180 0.17 -10.17 -11.97
CA GLN A 180 -0.94 -10.81 -11.28
C GLN A 180 -0.39 -11.86 -10.32
N SER A 181 -0.91 -11.87 -9.10
CA SER A 181 -0.55 -12.84 -8.08
C SER A 181 -1.80 -13.34 -7.39
N GLU A 182 -1.91 -14.65 -7.29
CA GLU A 182 -2.98 -15.33 -6.58
C GLU A 182 -2.39 -16.23 -5.50
N SER A 183 -2.98 -16.19 -4.32
CA SER A 183 -2.57 -17.03 -3.20
C SER A 183 -3.78 -17.63 -2.52
N TYR A 184 -3.79 -18.95 -2.40
CA TYR A 184 -4.83 -19.71 -1.72
C TYR A 184 -4.18 -20.51 -0.61
N LYS A 185 -4.72 -20.39 0.61
CA LYS A 185 -4.26 -21.15 1.77
C LYS A 185 -5.46 -21.75 2.47
N ALA A 186 -5.37 -23.03 2.77
CA ALA A 186 -6.33 -23.70 3.63
C ALA A 186 -5.58 -24.46 4.71
N SER A 187 -6.10 -24.46 5.92
CA SER A 187 -5.52 -25.21 7.03
C SER A 187 -6.61 -25.86 7.87
N ILE A 188 -6.29 -27.02 8.38
CA ILE A 188 -7.09 -27.76 9.35
C ILE A 188 -6.20 -27.95 10.56
N SER A 189 -6.66 -27.55 11.71
CA SER A 189 -5.98 -27.74 12.99
C SER A 189 -6.87 -28.50 13.95
N TYR A 190 -6.26 -29.36 14.73
CA TYR A 190 -6.89 -30.10 15.82
C TYR A 190 -6.15 -29.80 17.11
N ASN A 191 -6.86 -29.34 18.14
CA ASN A 191 -6.30 -29.04 19.46
C ASN A 191 -6.70 -30.15 20.45
N PHE A 192 -5.72 -30.72 21.13
CA PHE A 192 -5.97 -31.73 22.18
C PHE A 192 -6.30 -31.08 23.52
#